data_71d15bf2607308e4b52260e013208b36
#
_entry.id   71d15bf2607308e4b52260e013208b36
#
_cell.length_a   1.000
_cell.length_b   1.000
_cell.length_c   1.000
_cell.angle_alpha   90.00
_cell.angle_beta   90.00
_cell.angle_gamma   90.00
#
_symmetry.space_group_name_H-M   'P 1'
#
loop_
_entity.id
_entity.type
_entity.pdbx_description
1 polymer ?
#
loop_
_entity_poly.entity_id
_entity_poly.type
_entity_poly.pdbx_seq_one_letter_code
_entity_poly.pdbx_strand_id
1 'polypeptide(L)'
;MSDANIPLVDLGRQYAAIGSELEAAILEVLRTTRFVAGPRVAAFEQEFASLHDTSHGVAVNSGTAALHVALWALGVGPGDEIILPVNTYIATAEAVTLCGATPVFADHNDYFNID
;
A
#
# COMPACT_ATOMS: atom_id res chain seq x y z
N MET A 1 27.92 -22.73 -19.73
CA MET A 1 26.53 -22.22 -19.59
C MET A 1 26.58 -21.25 -18.43
N SER A 2 26.39 -19.98 -18.67
CA SER A 2 26.34 -19.00 -17.57
C SER A 2 25.08 -19.26 -16.75
N ASP A 3 25.24 -19.54 -15.46
CA ASP A 3 24.13 -19.56 -14.52
C ASP A 3 23.52 -18.15 -14.51
N ALA A 4 22.51 -17.94 -15.35
CA ALA A 4 21.75 -16.70 -15.33
C ALA A 4 20.93 -16.70 -14.04
N ASN A 5 21.44 -16.01 -13.02
CA ASN A 5 20.71 -15.78 -11.79
C ASN A 5 19.51 -14.86 -12.10
N ILE A 6 18.31 -15.42 -12.13
CA ILE A 6 17.08 -14.66 -12.32
C ILE A 6 16.66 -14.15 -10.94
N PRO A 7 16.75 -12.83 -10.68
CA PRO A 7 16.35 -12.28 -9.40
C PRO A 7 14.82 -12.39 -9.21
N LEU A 8 14.38 -12.63 -7.99
CA LEU A 8 12.97 -12.64 -7.63
C LEU A 8 12.32 -11.25 -7.85
N VAL A 9 13.10 -10.19 -7.60
CA VAL A 9 12.73 -8.78 -7.83
C VAL A 9 13.93 -8.08 -8.45
N ASP A 10 13.73 -7.37 -9.57
CA ASP A 10 14.76 -6.60 -10.25
C ASP A 10 14.45 -5.09 -10.21
N LEU A 11 14.78 -4.47 -9.09
CA LEU A 11 14.64 -3.02 -8.91
C LEU A 11 15.59 -2.23 -9.81
N GLY A 12 16.73 -2.80 -10.21
CA GLY A 12 17.66 -2.16 -11.14
C GLY A 12 17.03 -1.94 -12.52
N ARG A 13 16.28 -2.92 -13.01
CA ARG A 13 15.53 -2.81 -14.27
C ARG A 13 14.43 -1.73 -14.19
N GLN A 14 13.72 -1.67 -13.05
CA GLN A 14 12.73 -0.62 -12.82
C GLN A 14 13.38 0.76 -12.81
N TYR A 15 14.49 0.92 -12.08
CA TYR A 15 15.24 2.17 -12.01
C TYR A 15 15.78 2.59 -13.39
N ALA A 16 16.28 1.66 -14.19
CA ALA A 16 16.74 1.94 -15.56
C ALA A 16 15.62 2.53 -16.44
N ALA A 17 14.37 2.16 -16.19
CA ALA A 17 13.23 2.65 -16.97
C ALA A 17 12.72 4.02 -16.53
N ILE A 18 12.69 4.31 -15.23
CA ILE A 18 12.03 5.51 -14.68
C ILE A 18 12.97 6.38 -13.81
N GLY A 19 14.26 6.03 -13.73
CA GLY A 19 15.21 6.68 -12.79
C GLY A 19 15.34 8.18 -12.98
N SER A 20 15.41 8.65 -14.22
CA SER A 20 15.54 10.10 -14.50
C SER A 20 14.33 10.91 -13.99
N GLU A 21 13.12 10.36 -14.12
CA GLU A 21 11.90 11.00 -13.62
C GLU A 21 11.87 10.99 -12.08
N LEU A 22 12.27 9.87 -11.47
CA LEU A 22 12.37 9.75 -10.02
C LEU A 22 13.38 10.73 -9.43
N GLU A 23 14.59 10.83 -10.02
CA GLU A 23 15.64 11.76 -9.57
C GLU A 23 15.16 13.20 -9.66
N ALA A 24 14.54 13.59 -10.76
CA ALA A 24 14.02 14.95 -10.94
C ALA A 24 12.96 15.29 -9.87
N ALA A 25 12.04 14.37 -9.60
CA ALA A 25 11.00 14.54 -8.59
C ALA A 25 11.58 14.64 -7.16
N ILE A 26 12.53 13.77 -6.83
CA ILE A 26 13.21 13.79 -5.52
C ILE A 26 13.99 15.09 -5.33
N LEU A 27 14.75 15.51 -6.32
CA LEU A 27 15.53 16.75 -6.26
C LEU A 27 14.64 17.99 -6.10
N GLU A 28 13.47 18.01 -6.71
CA GLU A 28 12.50 19.10 -6.51
C GLU A 28 12.01 19.16 -5.05
N VAL A 29 11.65 18.01 -4.46
CA VAL A 29 11.24 17.96 -3.06
C VAL A 29 12.36 18.41 -2.13
N LEU A 30 13.59 17.96 -2.37
CA LEU A 30 14.76 18.38 -1.60
C LEU A 30 15.00 19.90 -1.68
N ARG A 31 14.92 20.49 -2.87
CA ARG A 31 15.14 21.93 -3.09
C ARG A 31 14.04 22.78 -2.46
N THR A 32 12.81 22.30 -2.50
CA THR A 32 11.66 23.02 -1.94
C THR A 32 11.45 22.76 -0.46
N THR A 33 12.14 21.77 0.12
CA THR A 33 12.04 21.34 1.52
C THR A 33 10.62 20.94 1.97
N ARG A 34 9.75 20.63 1.03
CA ARG A 34 8.35 20.25 1.31
C ARG A 34 8.23 18.75 1.50
N PHE A 35 8.76 18.25 2.60
CA PHE A 35 8.85 16.82 2.90
C PHE A 35 7.56 16.19 3.44
N VAL A 36 6.67 16.98 4.03
CA VAL A 36 5.44 16.50 4.65
C VAL A 36 4.25 17.17 3.99
N ALA A 37 3.28 16.36 3.54
CA ALA A 37 2.05 16.83 2.88
C ALA A 37 2.29 17.89 1.78
N GLY A 38 3.36 17.69 1.00
CA GLY A 38 3.78 18.62 -0.05
C GLY A 38 2.94 18.47 -1.33
N PRO A 39 3.19 19.32 -2.36
CA PRO A 39 2.43 19.31 -3.61
C PRO A 39 2.45 17.96 -4.34
N ARG A 40 3.53 17.17 -4.20
CA ARG A 40 3.63 15.84 -4.80
C ARG A 40 2.66 14.86 -4.17
N VAL A 41 2.45 14.96 -2.84
CA VAL A 41 1.45 14.12 -2.13
C VAL A 41 0.04 14.51 -2.60
N ALA A 42 -0.28 15.78 -2.65
CA ALA A 42 -1.58 16.26 -3.11
C ALA A 42 -1.88 15.86 -4.56
N ALA A 43 -0.89 15.94 -5.46
CA ALA A 43 -1.02 15.48 -6.83
C ALA A 43 -1.28 13.97 -6.91
N PHE A 44 -0.53 13.17 -6.15
CA PHE A 44 -0.73 11.72 -6.07
C PHE A 44 -2.14 11.36 -5.58
N GLU A 45 -2.62 11.99 -4.51
CA GLU A 45 -3.97 11.77 -3.98
C GLU A 45 -5.04 12.03 -5.04
N GLN A 46 -4.87 13.10 -5.81
CA GLN A 46 -5.81 13.51 -6.84
C GLN A 46 -5.78 12.57 -8.06
N GLU A 47 -4.59 12.20 -8.53
CA GLU A 47 -4.40 11.27 -9.64
C GLU A 47 -4.92 9.87 -9.30
N PHE A 48 -4.63 9.39 -8.08
CA PHE A 48 -5.06 8.09 -7.61
C PHE A 48 -6.58 8.02 -7.43
N ALA A 49 -7.20 9.06 -6.85
CA ALA A 49 -8.64 9.17 -6.76
C ALA A 49 -9.31 9.13 -8.14
N SER A 50 -8.75 9.89 -9.11
CA SER A 50 -9.25 9.89 -10.49
C SER A 50 -9.13 8.53 -11.18
N LEU A 51 -8.03 7.80 -10.95
CA LEU A 51 -7.80 6.47 -11.52
C LEU A 51 -8.84 5.44 -11.02
N HIS A 52 -9.33 5.62 -9.81
CA HIS A 52 -10.28 4.72 -9.16
C HIS A 52 -11.72 5.22 -9.14
N ASP A 53 -12.04 6.29 -9.90
CA ASP A 53 -13.37 6.91 -9.94
C ASP A 53 -13.93 7.24 -8.54
N THR A 54 -13.05 7.67 -7.61
CA THR A 54 -13.41 8.07 -6.26
C THR A 54 -13.30 9.58 -6.08
N SER A 55 -14.04 10.12 -5.12
CA SER A 55 -14.02 11.57 -4.87
C SER A 55 -12.73 12.04 -4.20
N HIS A 56 -12.07 11.16 -3.46
CA HIS A 56 -10.88 11.49 -2.65
C HIS A 56 -9.90 10.33 -2.59
N GLY A 57 -8.61 10.66 -2.51
CA GLY A 57 -7.52 9.76 -2.13
C GLY A 57 -6.84 10.33 -0.89
N VAL A 58 -6.37 9.47 -0.01
CA VAL A 58 -5.62 9.85 1.19
C VAL A 58 -4.32 9.08 1.22
N ALA A 59 -3.21 9.77 1.09
CA ALA A 59 -1.90 9.16 1.14
C ALA A 59 -1.46 8.90 2.59
N VAL A 60 -0.94 7.72 2.82
CA VAL A 60 -0.35 7.29 4.10
C VAL A 60 1.05 6.73 3.86
N ASN A 61 1.80 6.50 4.92
CA ASN A 61 3.22 6.12 4.83
C ASN A 61 3.46 4.64 4.47
N SER A 62 2.44 3.79 4.51
CA SER A 62 2.56 2.36 4.18
C SER A 62 1.20 1.71 3.91
N GLY A 63 1.21 0.54 3.25
CA GLY A 63 0.01 -0.27 3.07
C GLY A 63 -0.60 -0.75 4.39
N THR A 64 0.22 -1.06 5.39
CA THR A 64 -0.24 -1.39 6.75
C THR A 64 -1.03 -0.25 7.36
N ALA A 65 -0.50 0.97 7.27
CA ALA A 65 -1.20 2.17 7.76
C ALA A 65 -2.51 2.42 6.97
N ALA A 66 -2.51 2.17 5.65
CA ALA A 66 -3.71 2.30 4.83
C ALA A 66 -4.83 1.37 5.31
N LEU A 67 -4.51 0.09 5.53
CA LEU A 67 -5.48 -0.89 6.04
C LEU A 67 -6.00 -0.51 7.43
N HIS A 68 -5.10 -0.14 8.35
CA HIS A 68 -5.47 0.24 9.71
C HIS A 68 -6.39 1.47 9.71
N VAL A 69 -6.02 2.54 9.00
CA VAL A 69 -6.81 3.78 8.93
C VAL A 69 -8.17 3.54 8.26
N ALA A 70 -8.22 2.69 7.21
CA ALA A 70 -9.47 2.34 6.55
C ALA A 70 -10.43 1.59 7.49
N LEU A 71 -9.94 0.59 8.21
CA LEU A 71 -10.74 -0.15 9.18
C LEU A 71 -11.23 0.77 10.32
N TRP A 72 -10.35 1.63 10.81
CA TRP A 72 -10.70 2.58 11.86
C TRP A 72 -11.74 3.60 11.39
N ALA A 73 -11.62 4.10 10.16
CA ALA A 73 -12.59 5.02 9.56
C ALA A 73 -13.97 4.38 9.36
N LEU A 74 -14.02 3.05 9.16
CA LEU A 74 -15.25 2.27 9.11
C LEU A 74 -15.86 1.99 10.50
N GLY A 75 -15.19 2.39 11.58
CA GLY A 75 -15.65 2.17 12.94
C GLY A 75 -15.36 0.79 13.50
N VAL A 76 -14.46 0.03 12.86
CA VAL A 76 -14.05 -1.30 13.34
C VAL A 76 -13.34 -1.17 14.69
N GLY A 77 -13.73 -2.00 15.65
CA GLY A 77 -13.21 -1.95 17.02
C GLY A 77 -13.42 -3.24 17.83
N PRO A 78 -13.25 -3.18 19.15
CA PRO A 78 -13.42 -4.31 20.04
C PRO A 78 -14.82 -4.95 19.92
N GLY A 79 -14.84 -6.26 19.71
CA GLY A 79 -16.07 -7.03 19.53
C GLY A 79 -16.43 -7.30 18.07
N ASP A 80 -15.77 -6.64 17.12
CA ASP A 80 -15.91 -6.93 15.69
C ASP A 80 -15.01 -8.09 15.25
N GLU A 81 -15.46 -8.82 14.24
CA GLU A 81 -14.71 -9.86 13.56
C GLU A 81 -14.50 -9.48 12.09
N ILE A 82 -13.24 -9.58 11.63
CA ILE A 82 -12.89 -9.28 10.25
C ILE A 82 -12.37 -10.53 9.56
N ILE A 83 -13.08 -10.95 8.50
CA ILE A 83 -12.69 -12.10 7.70
C ILE A 83 -11.56 -11.69 6.75
N LEU A 84 -10.49 -12.47 6.72
CA LEU A 84 -9.34 -12.25 5.84
C LEU A 84 -8.74 -13.59 5.34
N PRO A 85 -8.13 -13.60 4.15
CA PRO A 85 -7.57 -14.84 3.61
C PRO A 85 -6.32 -15.26 4.41
N VAL A 86 -6.15 -16.56 4.62
CA VAL A 86 -4.99 -17.11 5.35
C VAL A 86 -3.66 -16.87 4.61
N ASN A 87 -3.67 -16.76 3.29
CA ASN A 87 -2.50 -16.55 2.43
C ASN A 87 -2.10 -15.08 2.25
N THR A 88 -2.46 -14.22 3.19
CA THR A 88 -2.12 -12.79 3.13
C THR A 88 -0.82 -12.46 3.85
N TYR A 89 -0.30 -11.24 3.61
CA TYR A 89 0.81 -10.70 4.39
C TYR A 89 0.35 -10.35 5.81
N ILE A 90 1.22 -10.53 6.80
CA ILE A 90 0.91 -10.35 8.22
C ILE A 90 0.25 -8.99 8.55
N ALA A 91 0.62 -7.94 7.82
CA ALA A 91 0.06 -6.59 8.01
C ALA A 91 -1.46 -6.53 7.90
N THR A 92 -2.09 -7.45 7.15
CA THR A 92 -3.55 -7.51 7.03
C THR A 92 -4.18 -7.90 8.39
N ALA A 93 -3.62 -8.89 9.07
CA ALA A 93 -4.07 -9.28 10.40
C ALA A 93 -3.68 -8.25 11.48
N GLU A 94 -2.49 -7.65 11.35
CA GLU A 94 -2.04 -6.57 12.24
C GLU A 94 -2.99 -5.37 12.23
N ALA A 95 -3.44 -4.95 11.05
CA ALA A 95 -4.36 -3.83 10.92
C ALA A 95 -5.68 -4.07 11.67
N VAL A 96 -6.19 -5.32 11.63
CA VAL A 96 -7.40 -5.73 12.38
C VAL A 96 -7.15 -5.68 13.89
N THR A 97 -6.04 -6.25 14.35
CA THR A 97 -5.71 -6.29 15.79
C THR A 97 -5.41 -4.90 16.35
N LEU A 98 -4.82 -4.00 15.55
CA LEU A 98 -4.60 -2.61 15.95
C LEU A 98 -5.90 -1.83 16.17
N CYS A 99 -6.98 -2.21 15.49
CA CYS A 99 -8.33 -1.68 15.78
C CYS A 99 -8.97 -2.32 17.04
N GLY A 100 -8.36 -3.33 17.62
CA GLY A 100 -8.93 -4.11 18.74
C GLY A 100 -9.95 -5.16 18.30
N ALA A 101 -10.12 -5.38 17.00
CA ALA A 101 -10.99 -6.39 16.44
C ALA A 101 -10.31 -7.77 16.33
N THR A 102 -11.08 -8.80 16.07
CA THR A 102 -10.60 -10.19 15.96
C THR A 102 -10.44 -10.58 14.49
N PRO A 103 -9.24 -10.99 14.03
CA PRO A 103 -9.07 -11.53 12.69
C PRO A 103 -9.63 -12.94 12.62
N VAL A 104 -10.48 -13.22 11.63
CA VAL A 104 -11.04 -14.53 11.33
C VAL A 104 -10.48 -14.98 9.98
N PHE A 105 -9.68 -16.04 10.01
CA PHE A 105 -9.04 -16.53 8.79
C PHE A 105 -9.97 -17.44 8.01
N ALA A 106 -10.09 -17.18 6.72
CA ALA A 106 -10.76 -18.00 5.74
C ALA A 106 -9.76 -18.60 4.74
N ASP A 107 -10.08 -19.75 4.20
CA ASP A 107 -9.27 -20.36 3.14
C ASP A 107 -9.45 -19.60 1.82
N HIS A 108 -8.68 -19.94 0.83
CA HIS A 108 -8.73 -19.36 -0.50
C HIS A 108 -9.01 -20.42 -1.56
N ASN A 109 -9.67 -20.00 -2.63
CA ASN A 109 -9.87 -20.80 -3.82
C ASN A 109 -8.60 -20.87 -4.70
N ASP A 110 -8.67 -21.58 -5.83
CA ASP A 110 -7.56 -21.76 -6.78
C ASP A 110 -7.04 -20.43 -7.39
N TYR A 111 -7.79 -19.35 -7.26
CA TYR A 111 -7.41 -17.99 -7.73
C TYR A 111 -6.92 -17.10 -6.60
N PHE A 112 -6.66 -17.64 -5.42
CA PHE A 112 -6.20 -16.92 -4.22
C PHE A 112 -7.17 -15.86 -3.68
N ASN A 113 -8.43 -15.94 -4.05
CA ASN A 113 -9.48 -15.14 -3.43
C ASN A 113 -10.09 -15.90 -2.25
N ILE A 114 -10.70 -15.19 -1.31
CA ILE A 114 -11.45 -15.81 -0.20
C ILE A 114 -12.51 -16.75 -0.78
N ASP A 115 -12.58 -17.98 -0.25
CA ASP A 115 -13.55 -19.00 -0.65
C ASP A 115 -14.88 -18.78 0.07
#